data_4fe8453a3acb916b70e46acc05326554
#
_entry.id   4fe8453a3acb916b70e46acc05326554
#
_cell.length_a   1.000
_cell.length_b   1.000
_cell.length_c   1.000
_cell.angle_alpha   90.00
_cell.angle_beta   90.00
_cell.angle_gamma   90.00
#
_symmetry.space_group_name_H-M   'P 1'
#
loop_
_entity.id
_entity.type
_entity.pdbx_description
1 polymer ?
#
loop_
_entity_poly.entity_id
_entity_poly.type
_entity_poly.pdbx_seq_one_letter_code
_entity_poly.pdbx_strand_id
1 'polypeptide(L)'
;MKKETIITAVVFLAVGFLAGYITDAQLNWNGRPKAAPTASATPDMPPAGATAAAPNGATMPPQGLPEGHPPIDTASILKQMESMAAQDPKNADVRLKLADFLYDQKQYDKAIEWYQRALELDPKNVNAHTDLGTAYFYTGRPQDALREYAKSLAIDPNHEATILNSIVVNLQGTHDVAAAQKAWDRLDKLNPNHPALAGLKQQIDAARTGGGTAAPH
;
A
#
# COMPACT_ATOMS: atom_id res chain seq x y z
N MET A 1 -34.12 5.52 -9.71
CA MET A 1 -32.97 5.10 -8.87
C MET A 1 -32.80 6.17 -7.80
N LYS A 2 -32.82 5.78 -6.53
CA LYS A 2 -32.81 6.74 -5.40
C LYS A 2 -31.39 7.33 -5.27
N LYS A 3 -31.31 8.64 -5.00
CA LYS A 3 -30.02 9.36 -4.85
C LYS A 3 -29.08 8.72 -3.83
N GLU A 4 -29.60 8.08 -2.82
CA GLU A 4 -28.87 7.33 -1.80
C GLU A 4 -28.09 6.13 -2.36
N THR A 5 -28.61 5.44 -3.34
CA THR A 5 -27.94 4.28 -3.98
C THR A 5 -26.74 4.73 -4.81
N ILE A 6 -26.81 5.92 -5.40
CA ILE A 6 -25.70 6.48 -6.21
C ILE A 6 -24.59 6.95 -5.30
N ILE A 7 -24.91 7.59 -4.17
CA ILE A 7 -23.91 8.06 -3.19
C ILE A 7 -23.15 6.88 -2.59
N THR A 8 -23.87 5.81 -2.22
CA THR A 8 -23.24 4.58 -1.69
C THR A 8 -22.32 3.93 -2.71
N ALA A 9 -22.72 3.85 -3.98
CA ALA A 9 -21.90 3.28 -5.04
C ALA A 9 -20.63 4.11 -5.32
N VAL A 10 -20.73 5.44 -5.28
CA VAL A 10 -19.57 6.35 -5.48
C VAL A 10 -18.59 6.25 -4.30
N VAL A 11 -19.11 6.13 -3.08
CA VAL A 11 -18.25 5.94 -1.89
C VAL A 11 -17.51 4.61 -1.95
N PHE A 12 -18.17 3.51 -2.34
CA PHE A 12 -17.52 2.21 -2.49
C PHE A 12 -16.47 2.19 -3.61
N LEU A 13 -16.72 2.89 -4.73
CA LEU A 13 -15.75 3.03 -5.81
C LEU A 13 -14.52 3.86 -5.38
N ALA A 14 -14.72 4.94 -4.64
CA ALA A 14 -13.64 5.77 -4.13
C ALA A 14 -12.78 5.05 -3.08
N VAL A 15 -13.41 4.28 -2.18
CA VAL A 15 -12.72 3.46 -1.18
C VAL A 15 -11.94 2.32 -1.83
N GLY A 16 -12.51 1.65 -2.84
CA GLY A 16 -11.82 0.60 -3.59
C GLY A 16 -10.62 1.12 -4.37
N PHE A 17 -10.71 2.32 -4.96
CA PHE A 17 -9.63 2.94 -5.70
C PHE A 17 -8.48 3.40 -4.77
N LEU A 18 -8.79 3.93 -3.59
CA LEU A 18 -7.79 4.35 -2.60
C LEU A 18 -7.08 3.15 -1.94
N ALA A 19 -7.82 2.09 -1.61
CA ALA A 19 -7.23 0.86 -1.10
C ALA A 19 -6.28 0.23 -2.14
N GLY A 20 -6.68 0.18 -3.42
CA GLY A 20 -5.83 -0.26 -4.52
C GLY A 20 -4.61 0.63 -4.73
N TYR A 21 -4.77 1.94 -4.61
CA TYR A 21 -3.67 2.90 -4.76
C TYR A 21 -2.64 2.81 -3.61
N ILE A 22 -3.10 2.61 -2.38
CA ILE A 22 -2.20 2.45 -1.22
C ILE A 22 -1.35 1.18 -1.38
N THR A 23 -1.96 0.06 -1.80
CA THR A 23 -1.21 -1.19 -2.03
C THR A 23 -0.23 -1.08 -3.19
N ASP A 24 -0.62 -0.41 -4.27
CA ASP A 24 0.24 -0.25 -5.46
C ASP A 24 1.40 0.73 -5.20
N ALA A 25 1.15 1.81 -4.45
CA ALA A 25 2.18 2.76 -4.03
C ALA A 25 3.18 2.12 -3.05
N GLN A 26 2.75 1.27 -2.12
CA GLN A 26 3.64 0.54 -1.21
C GLN A 26 4.46 -0.51 -1.94
N LEU A 27 3.89 -1.25 -2.90
CA LEU A 27 4.61 -2.24 -3.70
C LEU A 27 5.70 -1.60 -4.59
N ASN A 28 5.48 -0.38 -5.06
CA ASN A 28 6.48 0.36 -5.85
C ASN A 28 7.49 1.14 -5.00
N TRP A 29 7.17 1.44 -3.72
CA TRP A 29 8.02 2.23 -2.83
C TRP A 29 8.97 1.40 -1.96
N ASN A 30 8.75 0.11 -1.76
CA ASN A 30 9.66 -0.76 -1.02
C ASN A 30 11.01 -0.86 -1.75
N GLY A 31 11.77 0.24 -1.63
CA GLY A 31 13.04 0.56 -2.26
C GLY A 31 13.96 -0.63 -2.50
N ARG A 32 13.69 -1.36 -3.57
CA ARG A 32 14.73 -2.18 -4.18
C ARG A 32 15.73 -1.22 -4.80
N PRO A 33 16.99 -1.19 -4.36
CA PRO A 33 17.99 -0.45 -5.09
C PRO A 33 17.99 -0.99 -6.52
N LYS A 34 17.72 -0.11 -7.49
CA LYS A 34 17.96 -0.43 -8.90
C LYS A 34 19.39 -0.91 -8.98
N ALA A 35 19.59 -2.20 -9.21
CA ALA A 35 20.90 -2.73 -9.53
C ALA A 35 21.45 -1.90 -10.70
N ALA A 36 22.60 -1.29 -10.50
CA ALA A 36 23.32 -0.63 -11.57
C ALA A 36 23.55 -1.64 -12.70
N PRO A 37 23.40 -1.25 -13.96
CA PRO A 37 23.69 -2.14 -15.06
C PRO A 37 25.18 -2.43 -15.08
N THR A 38 25.55 -3.65 -14.70
CA THR A 38 26.89 -4.19 -15.00
C THR A 38 26.98 -4.33 -16.50
N ALA A 39 27.83 -3.52 -17.11
CA ALA A 39 28.23 -3.67 -18.49
C ALA A 39 28.93 -5.03 -18.68
N SER A 40 28.36 -5.89 -19.50
CA SER A 40 29.06 -7.03 -20.07
C SER A 40 28.53 -7.31 -21.46
N ALA A 41 29.44 -7.06 -22.40
CA ALA A 41 29.62 -7.73 -23.69
C ALA A 41 28.40 -7.94 -24.59
N THR A 42 28.38 -7.16 -25.65
CA THR A 42 27.62 -7.39 -26.89
C THR A 42 28.20 -8.56 -27.69
N PRO A 43 27.36 -9.43 -28.26
CA PRO A 43 27.70 -10.07 -29.51
C PRO A 43 27.01 -9.35 -30.68
N ASP A 44 27.74 -9.24 -31.78
CA ASP A 44 27.39 -8.66 -33.06
C ASP A 44 25.98 -8.95 -33.57
N MET A 45 25.29 -7.88 -34.00
CA MET A 45 24.12 -7.97 -34.89
C MET A 45 24.45 -7.30 -36.23
N PRO A 46 24.12 -7.91 -37.36
CA PRO A 46 24.31 -7.31 -38.68
C PRO A 46 23.28 -6.20 -38.96
N PRO A 47 23.55 -5.27 -39.92
CA PRO A 47 22.79 -4.05 -40.09
C PRO A 47 21.42 -4.29 -40.71
N ALA A 48 20.41 -3.60 -40.18
CA ALA A 48 19.06 -3.56 -40.69
C ALA A 48 19.00 -2.66 -41.94
N GLY A 49 18.53 -3.21 -43.02
CA GLY A 49 18.07 -2.46 -44.19
C GLY A 49 16.63 -2.85 -44.55
N ALA A 50 15.90 -1.81 -44.92
CA ALA A 50 14.68 -1.83 -45.72
C ALA A 50 13.34 -1.68 -45.00
N THR A 51 12.78 -0.54 -45.31
CA THR A 51 11.41 -0.02 -45.23
C THR A 51 10.35 -1.03 -45.74
N ALA A 52 9.27 -1.18 -44.97
CA ALA A 52 7.95 -1.49 -45.56
C ALA A 52 6.84 -0.86 -44.68
N ALA A 53 5.93 -0.20 -45.38
CA ALA A 53 4.79 0.55 -44.88
C ALA A 53 3.77 -0.32 -44.15
N ALA A 54 3.12 0.28 -43.14
CA ALA A 54 1.95 -0.29 -42.46
C ALA A 54 0.71 -0.22 -43.36
N PRO A 55 -0.18 -1.18 -43.25
CA PRO A 55 -1.59 -0.92 -43.38
C PRO A 55 -2.41 -1.42 -42.19
N ASN A 56 -3.32 -0.54 -41.78
CA ASN A 56 -4.62 -0.80 -41.16
C ASN A 56 -4.69 -1.44 -39.76
N GLY A 57 -5.08 -0.61 -38.83
CA GLY A 57 -6.09 -0.79 -37.80
C GLY A 57 -6.46 -2.24 -37.39
N ALA A 58 -5.64 -2.84 -36.53
CA ALA A 58 -6.07 -3.96 -35.75
C ALA A 58 -5.92 -3.58 -34.26
N THR A 59 -7.04 -3.33 -33.64
CA THR A 59 -7.15 -3.31 -32.16
C THR A 59 -6.68 -4.67 -31.67
N MET A 60 -5.49 -4.71 -31.05
CA MET A 60 -5.06 -5.90 -30.32
C MET A 60 -6.03 -6.13 -29.17
N PRO A 61 -6.62 -7.33 -29.04
CA PRO A 61 -7.35 -7.68 -27.84
C PRO A 61 -6.37 -7.66 -26.64
N PRO A 62 -6.82 -7.34 -25.42
CA PRO A 62 -5.97 -7.43 -24.26
C PRO A 62 -5.44 -8.87 -24.18
N GLN A 63 -4.13 -9.03 -24.33
CA GLN A 63 -3.48 -10.32 -24.15
C GLN A 63 -3.65 -10.69 -22.67
N GLY A 64 -4.67 -11.51 -22.39
CA GLY A 64 -4.76 -12.23 -21.14
C GLY A 64 -3.47 -13.03 -20.95
N LEU A 65 -2.96 -13.08 -19.74
CA LEU A 65 -1.86 -13.96 -19.35
C LEU A 65 -2.13 -15.36 -19.93
N PRO A 66 -1.12 -16.08 -20.44
CA PRO A 66 -1.33 -17.41 -21.00
C PRO A 66 -2.08 -18.29 -20.02
N GLU A 67 -3.23 -18.80 -20.43
CA GLU A 67 -3.99 -19.81 -19.68
C GLU A 67 -3.10 -21.06 -19.56
N GLY A 68 -2.53 -21.32 -18.39
CA GLY A 68 -1.70 -22.53 -18.22
C GLY A 68 -0.78 -22.53 -17.02
N HIS A 69 -0.73 -21.48 -16.19
CA HIS A 69 -0.06 -21.61 -14.92
C HIS A 69 -0.95 -22.36 -13.94
N PRO A 70 -0.46 -23.46 -13.32
CA PRO A 70 -1.19 -24.09 -12.23
C PRO A 70 -1.50 -23.05 -11.17
N PRO A 71 -2.67 -23.11 -10.52
CA PRO A 71 -3.01 -22.18 -9.46
C PRO A 71 -1.88 -22.19 -8.44
N ILE A 72 -1.40 -21.00 -8.05
CA ILE A 72 -0.35 -20.86 -7.03
C ILE A 72 -0.90 -21.49 -5.75
N ASP A 73 -0.27 -22.55 -5.30
CA ASP A 73 -0.63 -23.18 -4.01
C ASP A 73 -0.13 -22.31 -2.85
N THR A 74 -0.95 -21.34 -2.50
CA THR A 74 -0.66 -20.40 -1.40
C THR A 74 -0.49 -21.11 -0.06
N ALA A 75 -1.13 -22.28 0.14
CA ALA A 75 -0.98 -23.07 1.36
C ALA A 75 0.43 -23.70 1.48
N SER A 76 0.95 -24.22 0.37
CA SER A 76 2.33 -24.74 0.33
C SER A 76 3.36 -23.65 0.55
N ILE A 77 3.14 -22.45 -0.06
CA ILE A 77 4.04 -21.30 0.14
C ILE A 77 4.02 -20.88 1.62
N LEU A 78 2.85 -20.74 2.22
CA LEU A 78 2.72 -20.37 3.64
C LEU A 78 3.47 -21.37 4.54
N LYS A 79 3.25 -22.67 4.34
CA LYS A 79 3.93 -23.72 5.11
C LYS A 79 5.47 -23.65 4.94
N GLN A 80 5.94 -23.37 3.74
CA GLN A 80 7.36 -23.21 3.50
C GLN A 80 7.94 -21.99 4.24
N MET A 81 7.24 -20.83 4.20
CA MET A 81 7.67 -19.62 4.90
C MET A 81 7.64 -19.80 6.42
N GLU A 82 6.63 -20.47 6.97
CA GLU A 82 6.57 -20.84 8.39
C GLU A 82 7.74 -21.75 8.79
N SER A 83 8.08 -22.73 7.95
CA SER A 83 9.25 -23.61 8.16
C SER A 83 10.56 -22.81 8.17
N MET A 84 10.72 -21.86 7.25
CA MET A 84 11.90 -20.97 7.20
C MET A 84 12.01 -20.11 8.46
N ALA A 85 10.89 -19.55 8.94
CA ALA A 85 10.84 -18.77 10.17
C ALA A 85 11.18 -19.61 11.41
N ALA A 86 10.82 -20.90 11.41
CA ALA A 86 11.15 -21.85 12.48
C ALA A 86 12.63 -22.26 12.46
N GLN A 87 13.22 -22.38 11.26
CA GLN A 87 14.65 -22.77 11.10
C GLN A 87 15.61 -21.63 11.48
N ASP A 88 15.20 -20.38 11.26
CA ASP A 88 15.97 -19.20 11.64
C ASP A 88 15.16 -18.28 12.58
N PRO A 89 15.08 -18.61 13.86
CA PRO A 89 14.21 -17.90 14.81
C PRO A 89 14.69 -16.48 15.14
N LYS A 90 15.88 -16.09 14.72
CA LYS A 90 16.43 -14.73 14.94
C LYS A 90 16.37 -13.85 13.70
N ASN A 91 15.81 -14.32 12.61
CA ASN A 91 15.74 -13.61 11.36
C ASN A 91 14.45 -12.79 11.28
N ALA A 92 14.56 -11.48 11.46
CA ALA A 92 13.44 -10.56 11.36
C ALA A 92 12.86 -10.52 9.93
N ASP A 93 13.72 -10.57 8.90
CA ASP A 93 13.31 -10.45 7.49
C ASP A 93 12.40 -11.60 7.04
N VAL A 94 12.69 -12.82 7.51
CA VAL A 94 11.83 -13.98 7.19
C VAL A 94 10.45 -13.79 7.80
N ARG A 95 10.37 -13.27 9.03
CA ARG A 95 9.09 -12.96 9.68
C ARG A 95 8.32 -11.85 8.98
N LEU A 96 9.02 -10.80 8.54
CA LEU A 96 8.41 -9.72 7.76
C LEU A 96 7.83 -10.25 6.45
N LYS A 97 8.60 -11.02 5.69
CA LYS A 97 8.10 -11.62 4.43
C LYS A 97 6.88 -12.50 4.64
N LEU A 98 6.82 -13.24 5.76
CA LEU A 98 5.66 -14.05 6.10
C LEU A 98 4.47 -13.17 6.48
N ALA A 99 4.69 -12.08 7.22
CA ALA A 99 3.66 -11.11 7.55
C ALA A 99 3.10 -10.44 6.28
N ASP A 100 3.98 -9.99 5.38
CA ASP A 100 3.61 -9.38 4.10
C ASP A 100 2.79 -10.35 3.25
N PHE A 101 3.22 -11.62 3.15
CA PHE A 101 2.47 -12.63 2.43
C PHE A 101 1.07 -12.84 3.01
N LEU A 102 0.95 -12.91 4.34
CA LEU A 102 -0.36 -13.05 5.01
C LEU A 102 -1.23 -11.79 4.81
N TYR A 103 -0.62 -10.62 4.84
CA TYR A 103 -1.28 -9.36 4.57
C TYR A 103 -1.86 -9.33 3.14
N ASP A 104 -1.09 -9.73 2.14
CA ASP A 104 -1.53 -9.83 0.74
C ASP A 104 -2.69 -10.83 0.56
N GLN A 105 -2.69 -11.91 1.36
CA GLN A 105 -3.81 -12.86 1.43
C GLN A 105 -4.98 -12.34 2.27
N LYS A 106 -4.97 -11.08 2.74
CA LYS A 106 -5.97 -10.45 3.61
C LYS A 106 -6.18 -11.17 4.94
N GLN A 107 -5.21 -11.98 5.36
CA GLN A 107 -5.20 -12.64 6.67
C GLN A 107 -4.58 -11.69 7.71
N TYR A 108 -5.19 -10.51 7.88
CA TYR A 108 -4.61 -9.40 8.63
C TYR A 108 -4.31 -9.75 10.10
N ASP A 109 -5.17 -10.52 10.78
CA ASP A 109 -4.90 -10.91 12.16
C ASP A 109 -3.63 -11.74 12.29
N LYS A 110 -3.39 -12.68 11.36
CA LYS A 110 -2.14 -13.45 11.35
C LYS A 110 -0.94 -12.59 10.94
N ALA A 111 -1.12 -11.68 9.99
CA ALA A 111 -0.08 -10.73 9.60
C ALA A 111 0.37 -9.89 10.79
N ILE A 112 -0.58 -9.39 11.60
CA ILE A 112 -0.30 -8.63 12.83
C ILE A 112 0.63 -9.43 13.76
N GLU A 113 0.33 -10.72 14.02
CA GLU A 113 1.18 -11.55 14.87
C GLU A 113 2.61 -11.67 14.34
N TRP A 114 2.78 -11.83 13.03
CA TRP A 114 4.10 -11.99 12.44
C TRP A 114 4.86 -10.66 12.35
N TYR A 115 4.20 -9.54 12.09
CA TYR A 115 4.81 -8.22 12.19
C TYR A 115 5.30 -7.93 13.61
N GLN A 116 4.50 -8.25 14.64
CA GLN A 116 4.91 -8.10 16.03
C GLN A 116 6.17 -8.92 16.35
N ARG A 117 6.19 -10.21 15.94
CA ARG A 117 7.36 -11.08 16.13
C ARG A 117 8.59 -10.59 15.35
N ALA A 118 8.42 -9.93 14.23
CA ALA A 118 9.52 -9.32 13.50
C ALA A 118 10.06 -8.09 14.24
N LEU A 119 9.16 -7.25 14.76
CA LEU A 119 9.51 -6.05 15.52
C LEU A 119 10.11 -6.35 16.90
N GLU A 120 9.89 -7.53 17.49
CA GLU A 120 10.64 -8.00 18.65
C GLU A 120 12.15 -8.15 18.36
N LEU A 121 12.49 -8.48 17.12
CA LEU A 121 13.88 -8.65 16.67
C LEU A 121 14.47 -7.36 16.10
N ASP A 122 13.69 -6.59 15.36
CA ASP A 122 14.08 -5.30 14.80
C ASP A 122 13.06 -4.20 15.16
N PRO A 123 13.14 -3.66 16.38
CA PRO A 123 12.18 -2.66 16.86
C PRO A 123 12.33 -1.28 16.20
N LYS A 124 13.31 -1.11 15.31
CA LYS A 124 13.51 0.15 14.58
C LYS A 124 13.13 0.05 13.10
N ASN A 125 12.47 -1.00 12.69
CA ASN A 125 12.01 -1.15 11.32
C ASN A 125 10.80 -0.26 11.04
N VAL A 126 11.05 0.83 10.33
CA VAL A 126 10.06 1.85 9.97
C VAL A 126 8.90 1.26 9.17
N ASN A 127 9.23 0.44 8.16
CA ASN A 127 8.24 -0.20 7.29
C ASN A 127 7.38 -1.18 8.09
N ALA A 128 8.00 -2.03 8.91
CA ALA A 128 7.26 -3.00 9.71
C ALA A 128 6.25 -2.34 10.68
N HIS A 129 6.59 -1.20 11.29
CA HIS A 129 5.64 -0.42 12.09
C HIS A 129 4.51 0.15 11.21
N THR A 130 4.82 0.62 10.00
CA THR A 130 3.83 1.14 9.06
C THR A 130 2.87 0.04 8.63
N ASP A 131 3.38 -1.12 8.24
CA ASP A 131 2.58 -2.24 7.73
C ASP A 131 1.74 -2.87 8.85
N LEU A 132 2.30 -3.01 10.05
CA LEU A 132 1.54 -3.41 11.25
C LEU A 132 0.39 -2.44 11.53
N GLY A 133 0.66 -1.12 11.46
CA GLY A 133 -0.37 -0.11 11.62
C GLY A 133 -1.47 -0.26 10.57
N THR A 134 -1.11 -0.50 9.33
CA THR A 134 -2.08 -0.71 8.24
C THR A 134 -2.89 -1.98 8.45
N ALA A 135 -2.27 -3.07 8.91
CA ALA A 135 -2.98 -4.30 9.26
C ALA A 135 -3.99 -4.08 10.41
N TYR A 136 -3.63 -3.29 11.43
CA TYR A 136 -4.57 -2.89 12.47
C TYR A 136 -5.76 -2.11 11.93
N PHE A 137 -5.53 -1.20 10.99
CA PHE A 137 -6.63 -0.45 10.37
C PHE A 137 -7.62 -1.37 9.64
N TYR A 138 -7.13 -2.34 8.87
CA TYR A 138 -7.99 -3.30 8.17
C TYR A 138 -8.75 -4.27 9.11
N THR A 139 -8.29 -4.44 10.33
CA THR A 139 -9.02 -5.21 11.38
C THR A 139 -9.94 -4.32 12.24
N GLY A 140 -10.20 -3.06 11.83
CA GLY A 140 -11.09 -2.15 12.55
C GLY A 140 -10.48 -1.56 13.82
N ARG A 141 -9.16 -1.48 13.92
CA ARG A 141 -8.40 -1.00 15.08
C ARG A 141 -7.62 0.29 14.75
N PRO A 142 -8.29 1.39 14.36
CA PRO A 142 -7.62 2.59 13.86
C PRO A 142 -6.73 3.28 14.91
N GLN A 143 -7.06 3.19 16.21
CA GLN A 143 -6.22 3.77 17.26
C GLN A 143 -4.91 2.99 17.42
N ASP A 144 -4.93 1.65 17.25
CA ASP A 144 -3.73 0.83 17.26
C ASP A 144 -2.87 1.16 16.04
N ALA A 145 -3.49 1.34 14.87
CA ALA A 145 -2.81 1.78 13.66
C ALA A 145 -2.05 3.09 13.88
N LEU A 146 -2.72 4.10 14.43
CA LEU A 146 -2.09 5.40 14.70
C LEU A 146 -0.95 5.31 15.72
N ARG A 147 -1.02 4.39 16.69
CA ARG A 147 0.09 4.15 17.62
C ARG A 147 1.33 3.58 16.92
N GLU A 148 1.14 2.63 16.01
CA GLU A 148 2.25 2.08 15.23
C GLU A 148 2.84 3.12 14.25
N TYR A 149 1.99 3.93 13.61
CA TYR A 149 2.46 5.03 12.78
C TYR A 149 3.25 6.07 13.58
N ALA A 150 2.85 6.35 14.82
CA ALA A 150 3.62 7.24 15.68
C ALA A 150 5.02 6.68 15.99
N LYS A 151 5.16 5.35 16.17
CA LYS A 151 6.47 4.71 16.36
C LYS A 151 7.31 4.80 15.06
N SER A 152 6.72 4.49 13.90
CA SER A 152 7.37 4.65 12.61
C SER A 152 7.90 6.07 12.41
N LEU A 153 7.06 7.08 12.65
CA LEU A 153 7.43 8.50 12.51
C LEU A 153 8.37 9.03 13.60
N ALA A 154 8.50 8.33 14.72
CA ALA A 154 9.52 8.62 15.71
C ALA A 154 10.91 8.14 15.28
N ILE A 155 10.97 7.08 14.47
CA ILE A 155 12.21 6.53 13.88
C ILE A 155 12.59 7.35 12.64
N ASP A 156 11.66 7.47 11.68
CA ASP A 156 11.81 8.31 10.47
C ASP A 156 10.68 9.34 10.38
N PRO A 157 10.94 10.58 10.80
CA PRO A 157 9.95 11.65 10.75
C PRO A 157 9.46 11.99 9.33
N ASN A 158 10.19 11.63 8.30
CA ASN A 158 9.89 11.96 6.91
C ASN A 158 9.36 10.78 6.10
N HIS A 159 9.00 9.69 6.76
CA HIS A 159 8.47 8.52 6.07
C HIS A 159 7.10 8.80 5.44
N GLU A 160 7.10 9.12 4.14
CA GLU A 160 5.91 9.59 3.40
C GLU A 160 4.75 8.59 3.46
N ALA A 161 5.03 7.28 3.34
CA ALA A 161 3.99 6.25 3.39
C ALA A 161 3.25 6.26 4.73
N THR A 162 3.96 6.42 5.85
CA THR A 162 3.33 6.51 7.18
C THR A 162 2.50 7.78 7.34
N ILE A 163 3.00 8.92 6.85
CA ILE A 163 2.25 10.19 6.88
C ILE A 163 0.97 10.04 6.05
N LEU A 164 1.06 9.50 4.84
CA LEU A 164 -0.07 9.23 3.97
C LEU A 164 -1.12 8.33 4.63
N ASN A 165 -0.68 7.19 5.17
CA ASN A 165 -1.57 6.25 5.85
C ASN A 165 -2.22 6.88 7.09
N SER A 166 -1.50 7.77 7.80
CA SER A 166 -2.07 8.52 8.92
C SER A 166 -3.22 9.43 8.50
N ILE A 167 -3.14 10.06 7.31
CA ILE A 167 -4.25 10.88 6.78
C ILE A 167 -5.48 9.99 6.57
N VAL A 168 -5.29 8.84 5.90
CA VAL A 168 -6.39 7.92 5.59
C VAL A 168 -7.05 7.38 6.86
N VAL A 169 -6.24 6.93 7.84
CA VAL A 169 -6.77 6.38 9.10
C VAL A 169 -7.49 7.45 9.92
N ASN A 170 -7.00 8.70 9.93
CA ASN A 170 -7.69 9.78 10.61
C ASN A 170 -9.01 10.16 9.92
N LEU A 171 -9.10 10.09 8.59
CA LEU A 171 -10.34 10.36 7.87
C LEU A 171 -11.38 9.24 8.01
N GLN A 172 -10.94 7.99 7.80
CA GLN A 172 -11.85 6.86 7.62
C GLN A 172 -12.03 6.02 8.89
N GLY A 173 -11.01 6.02 9.76
CA GLY A 173 -11.00 5.18 10.96
C GLY A 173 -11.41 5.92 12.23
N THR A 174 -10.83 7.10 12.48
CA THR A 174 -11.13 7.88 13.70
C THR A 174 -12.03 9.05 13.45
N HIS A 175 -12.28 9.44 12.20
CA HIS A 175 -13.03 10.62 11.77
C HIS A 175 -12.47 11.94 12.35
N ASP A 176 -11.16 11.95 12.65
CA ASP A 176 -10.46 13.14 13.13
C ASP A 176 -9.95 13.96 11.93
N VAL A 177 -10.82 14.83 11.42
CA VAL A 177 -10.53 15.68 10.25
C VAL A 177 -9.38 16.67 10.55
N ALA A 178 -9.24 17.09 11.81
CA ALA A 178 -8.18 18.01 12.20
C ALA A 178 -6.80 17.32 12.18
N ALA A 179 -6.72 16.09 12.71
CA ALA A 179 -5.51 15.28 12.63
C ALA A 179 -5.15 14.91 11.18
N ALA A 180 -6.16 14.58 10.35
CA ALA A 180 -5.96 14.33 8.94
C ALA A 180 -5.40 15.55 8.20
N GLN A 181 -5.94 16.76 8.44
CA GLN A 181 -5.41 18.00 7.86
C GLN A 181 -3.94 18.23 8.28
N LYS A 182 -3.63 18.06 9.56
CA LYS A 182 -2.26 18.24 10.06
C LYS A 182 -1.26 17.27 9.40
N ALA A 183 -1.66 16.02 9.19
CA ALA A 183 -0.82 15.06 8.50
C ALA A 183 -0.70 15.40 7.00
N TRP A 184 -1.76 15.89 6.37
CA TRP A 184 -1.75 16.38 5.01
C TRP A 184 -0.80 17.56 4.82
N ASP A 185 -0.87 18.58 5.69
CA ASP A 185 0.01 19.75 5.67
C ASP A 185 1.49 19.34 5.78
N ARG A 186 1.77 18.28 6.56
CA ARG A 186 3.11 17.71 6.68
C ARG A 186 3.57 17.05 5.38
N LEU A 187 2.71 16.26 4.74
CA LEU A 187 3.02 15.60 3.46
C LEU A 187 3.21 16.63 2.35
N ASP A 188 2.35 17.63 2.26
CA ASP A 188 2.44 18.72 1.28
C ASP A 188 3.76 19.51 1.42
N LYS A 189 4.15 19.80 2.67
CA LYS A 189 5.44 20.46 2.92
C LYS A 189 6.64 19.59 2.57
N LEU A 190 6.55 18.27 2.78
CA LEU A 190 7.63 17.33 2.51
C LEU A 190 7.76 17.04 1.02
N ASN A 191 6.65 16.82 0.34
CA ASN A 191 6.57 16.48 -1.06
C ASN A 191 5.36 17.16 -1.74
N PRO A 192 5.48 18.45 -2.14
CA PRO A 192 4.37 19.22 -2.71
C PRO A 192 3.78 18.62 -4.00
N ASN A 193 4.53 17.78 -4.67
CA ASN A 193 4.11 17.11 -5.90
C ASN A 193 3.59 15.68 -5.69
N HIS A 194 3.36 15.28 -4.43
CA HIS A 194 2.86 13.93 -4.15
C HIS A 194 1.47 13.73 -4.78
N PRO A 195 1.27 12.69 -5.61
CA PRO A 195 0.06 12.53 -6.44
C PRO A 195 -1.23 12.38 -5.63
N ALA A 196 -1.16 11.92 -4.39
CA ALA A 196 -2.33 11.77 -3.53
C ALA A 196 -2.84 13.07 -2.89
N LEU A 197 -2.05 14.15 -2.88
CA LEU A 197 -2.38 15.38 -2.14
C LEU A 197 -3.73 15.98 -2.54
N ALA A 198 -3.97 16.11 -3.86
CA ALA A 198 -5.20 16.74 -4.35
C ALA A 198 -6.45 15.94 -3.94
N GLY A 199 -6.42 14.62 -4.11
CA GLY A 199 -7.54 13.74 -3.75
C GLY A 199 -7.80 13.71 -2.23
N LEU A 200 -6.75 13.66 -1.43
CA LEU A 200 -6.86 13.68 0.03
C LEU A 200 -7.38 15.02 0.53
N LYS A 201 -6.94 16.13 -0.07
CA LYS A 201 -7.44 17.47 0.30
C LYS A 201 -8.94 17.58 0.05
N GLN A 202 -9.41 17.09 -1.09
CA GLN A 202 -10.83 17.06 -1.40
C GLN A 202 -11.62 16.24 -0.37
N GLN A 203 -11.11 15.10 0.07
CA GLN A 203 -11.78 14.28 1.11
C GLN A 203 -11.81 14.99 2.46
N ILE A 204 -10.72 15.64 2.86
CA ILE A 204 -10.66 16.43 4.10
C ILE A 204 -11.68 17.56 4.08
N ASP A 205 -11.76 18.30 2.96
CA ASP A 205 -12.71 19.43 2.84
C ASP A 205 -14.16 18.93 2.82
N ALA A 206 -14.45 17.83 2.15
CA ALA A 206 -15.76 17.19 2.18
C ALA A 206 -16.16 16.72 3.59
N ALA A 207 -15.23 16.10 4.32
CA ALA A 207 -15.46 15.65 5.70
C ALA A 207 -15.72 16.84 6.65
N ARG A 208 -15.04 17.97 6.42
CA ARG A 208 -15.22 19.21 7.20
C ARG A 208 -16.62 19.81 6.97
N THR A 209 -17.10 19.81 5.72
CA THR A 209 -18.42 20.38 5.37
C THR A 209 -19.57 19.41 5.70
N GLY A 210 -19.38 18.11 5.55
CA GLY A 210 -20.36 17.09 5.88
C GLY A 210 -20.61 16.90 7.38
N GLY A 211 -19.62 17.19 8.23
CA GLY A 211 -19.75 17.17 9.69
C GLY A 211 -20.54 18.37 10.26
N GLY A 212 -20.80 19.39 9.46
CA GLY A 212 -21.54 20.60 9.87
C GLY A 212 -23.06 20.52 9.85
N THR A 213 -23.64 19.39 9.45
CA THR A 213 -25.11 19.22 9.36
C THR A 213 -25.73 18.44 10.53
N ALA A 214 -25.06 18.32 11.67
CA ALA A 214 -25.73 17.95 12.90
C ALA A 214 -26.54 19.16 13.38
N ALA A 215 -27.86 19.15 13.11
CA ALA A 215 -28.81 20.16 13.55
C ALA A 215 -28.82 20.23 15.10
N PRO A 216 -29.00 21.44 15.66
CA PRO A 216 -29.21 21.57 17.09
C PRO A 216 -30.63 21.04 17.42
N HIS A 217 -30.68 20.14 18.40
CA HIS A 217 -31.93 19.80 19.09
C HIS A 217 -32.02 20.60 20.38
#